data_f8e173ac14f0a52a67237915c914e9a3
#
_entry.id   f8e173ac14f0a52a67237915c914e9a3
#
_cell.length_a   1.000
_cell.length_b   1.000
_cell.length_c   1.000
_cell.angle_alpha   90.00
_cell.angle_beta   90.00
_cell.angle_gamma   90.00
#
_symmetry.space_group_name_H-M   'P 1'
#
loop_
_entity.id
_entity.type
_entity.pdbx_description
1 polymer ?
#
loop_
_entity_poly.entity_id
_entity_poly.type
_entity_poly.pdbx_seq_one_letter_code
_entity_poly.pdbx_strand_id
1 'polypeptide(L)'
;MIARLVTFIFALAFASSCLAGDEQSDAQLTKLMVGAWRSPRHDYIYFADGTWSMGKKERGVLHGRWRIRNHRLESSSTYGDEPGPDPAESSEPIHRLTQHEIIFGADYRMERIRLDDVDKPR
;
A
#
# COMPACT_ATOMS: atom_id res chain seq x y z
N MET A 1 -40.89 24.54 -1.75
CA MET A 1 -39.80 25.45 -1.35
C MET A 1 -38.84 24.83 -0.33
N ILE A 2 -39.36 24.28 0.74
CA ILE A 2 -38.50 23.67 1.78
C ILE A 2 -37.70 22.49 1.25
N ALA A 3 -38.30 21.65 0.40
CA ALA A 3 -37.60 20.51 -0.20
C ALA A 3 -36.40 20.90 -1.07
N ARG A 4 -36.45 22.06 -1.71
CA ARG A 4 -35.33 22.54 -2.53
C ARG A 4 -34.13 22.96 -1.68
N LEU A 5 -34.37 23.56 -0.53
CA LEU A 5 -33.33 23.94 0.39
C LEU A 5 -32.58 22.72 0.94
N VAL A 6 -33.34 21.70 1.29
CA VAL A 6 -32.73 20.44 1.80
C VAL A 6 -31.87 19.79 0.73
N THR A 7 -32.31 19.77 -0.51
CA THR A 7 -31.51 19.19 -1.61
C THR A 7 -30.23 19.96 -1.84
N PHE A 8 -30.25 21.27 -1.72
CA PHE A 8 -29.09 22.11 -1.89
C PHE A 8 -28.02 21.85 -0.80
N ILE A 9 -28.44 21.72 0.45
CA ILE A 9 -27.55 21.43 1.58
C ILE A 9 -26.86 20.06 1.38
N PHE A 10 -27.63 19.09 0.91
CA PHE A 10 -27.07 17.75 0.63
C PHE A 10 -25.98 17.80 -0.45
N ALA A 11 -26.19 18.58 -1.51
CA ALA A 11 -25.19 18.74 -2.57
C ALA A 11 -23.89 19.36 -2.05
N LEU A 12 -23.97 20.32 -1.15
CA LEU A 12 -22.78 20.92 -0.53
C LEU A 12 -22.01 19.90 0.32
N ALA A 13 -22.70 19.08 1.09
CA ALA A 13 -22.06 18.05 1.89
C ALA A 13 -21.30 17.04 1.02
N PHE A 14 -21.89 16.66 -0.11
CA PHE A 14 -21.24 15.77 -1.07
C PHE A 14 -19.96 16.37 -1.65
N ALA A 15 -19.99 17.63 -2.04
CA ALA A 15 -18.82 18.32 -2.57
C ALA A 15 -17.67 18.37 -1.55
N SER A 16 -17.97 18.61 -0.28
CA SER A 16 -16.96 18.58 0.79
C SER A 16 -16.33 17.21 0.94
N SER A 17 -17.11 16.14 0.83
CA SER A 17 -16.60 14.77 0.90
C SER A 17 -15.63 14.47 -0.25
N CYS A 18 -15.90 14.94 -1.45
CA CYS A 18 -15.00 14.77 -2.60
C CYS A 18 -13.67 15.46 -2.40
N LEU A 19 -13.68 16.69 -1.86
CA LEU A 19 -12.44 17.42 -1.59
C LEU A 19 -11.60 16.74 -0.51
N ALA A 20 -12.21 16.21 0.52
CA ALA A 20 -11.55 15.48 1.58
C ALA A 20 -10.95 14.16 1.09
N GLY A 21 -11.45 13.59 -0.02
CA GLY A 21 -10.97 12.33 -0.59
C GLY A 21 -9.63 12.41 -1.29
N ASP A 22 -9.12 13.62 -1.58
CA ASP A 22 -7.84 13.79 -2.28
C ASP A 22 -6.64 13.45 -1.40
N GLU A 23 -6.78 13.51 -0.09
CA GLU A 23 -5.74 13.16 0.86
C GLU A 23 -6.09 11.85 1.57
N GLN A 24 -5.45 10.77 1.16
CA GLN A 24 -5.61 9.50 1.81
C GLN A 24 -4.84 9.48 3.13
N SER A 25 -5.48 8.99 4.19
CA SER A 25 -4.82 8.80 5.48
C SER A 25 -3.82 7.64 5.42
N ASP A 26 -2.87 7.62 6.35
CA ASP A 26 -1.95 6.51 6.48
C ASP A 26 -2.69 5.18 6.70
N ALA A 27 -3.81 5.18 7.41
CA ALA A 27 -4.63 4.00 7.62
C ALA A 27 -5.26 3.49 6.31
N GLN A 28 -5.75 4.40 5.46
CA GLN A 28 -6.29 4.04 4.16
C GLN A 28 -5.21 3.50 3.23
N LEU A 29 -4.04 4.14 3.20
CA LEU A 29 -2.90 3.69 2.42
C LEU A 29 -2.43 2.30 2.89
N THR A 30 -2.41 2.07 4.20
CA THR A 30 -2.04 0.77 4.77
C THR A 30 -2.96 -0.34 4.27
N LYS A 31 -4.27 -0.10 4.25
CA LYS A 31 -5.24 -1.07 3.71
C LYS A 31 -5.01 -1.35 2.23
N LEU A 32 -4.73 -0.30 1.44
CA LEU A 32 -4.45 -0.46 0.01
C LEU A 32 -3.16 -1.23 -0.24
N MET A 33 -2.17 -1.09 0.62
CA MET A 33 -0.86 -1.74 0.46
C MET A 33 -0.91 -3.25 0.69
N VAL A 34 -1.83 -3.74 1.51
CA VAL A 34 -1.96 -5.17 1.80
C VAL A 34 -2.29 -5.94 0.53
N GLY A 35 -1.53 -6.99 0.24
CA GLY A 35 -1.74 -7.84 -0.94
C GLY A 35 -0.45 -8.14 -1.67
N ALA A 36 -0.59 -8.60 -2.91
CA ALA A 36 0.53 -9.01 -3.74
C ALA A 36 0.84 -7.96 -4.81
N TRP A 37 2.13 -7.77 -5.06
CA TRP A 37 2.64 -6.73 -5.95
C TRP A 37 3.75 -7.26 -6.84
N ARG A 38 3.79 -6.80 -8.07
CA ARG A 38 4.82 -7.17 -9.05
C ARG A 38 5.67 -5.97 -9.41
N SER A 39 6.97 -6.07 -9.15
CA SER A 39 7.98 -5.13 -9.62
C SER A 39 8.63 -5.65 -10.90
N PRO A 40 9.50 -4.86 -11.56
CA PRO A 40 10.19 -5.35 -12.75
C PRO A 40 10.99 -6.64 -12.54
N ARG A 41 11.44 -6.93 -11.33
CA ARG A 41 12.32 -8.08 -11.06
C ARG A 41 11.68 -9.16 -10.18
N HIS A 42 10.86 -8.76 -9.21
CA HIS A 42 10.36 -9.67 -8.18
C HIS A 42 8.90 -9.40 -7.86
N ASP A 43 8.25 -10.43 -7.33
CA ASP A 43 6.93 -10.30 -6.72
C ASP A 43 7.08 -10.17 -5.21
N TYR A 44 6.20 -9.40 -4.59
CA TYR A 44 6.19 -9.14 -3.15
C TYR A 44 4.79 -9.36 -2.59
N ILE A 45 4.73 -9.79 -1.33
CA ILE A 45 3.49 -9.88 -0.58
C ILE A 45 3.62 -9.02 0.66
N TYR A 46 2.67 -8.09 0.86
CA TYR A 46 2.57 -7.25 2.05
C TYR A 46 1.38 -7.74 2.88
N PHE A 47 1.67 -8.27 4.05
CA PHE A 47 0.66 -8.87 4.92
C PHE A 47 0.06 -7.84 5.87
N ALA A 48 -1.20 -8.05 6.27
CA ALA A 48 -1.91 -7.16 7.17
C ALA A 48 -1.29 -7.08 8.57
N ASP A 49 -0.48 -8.06 8.94
CA ASP A 49 0.21 -8.09 10.24
C ASP A 49 1.46 -7.20 10.30
N GLY A 50 1.77 -6.49 9.23
CA GLY A 50 2.95 -5.62 9.16
C GLY A 50 4.22 -6.31 8.72
N THR A 51 4.12 -7.49 8.14
CA THR A 51 5.26 -8.20 7.54
C THR A 51 5.14 -8.21 6.01
N TRP A 52 6.26 -8.45 5.33
CA TRP A 52 6.30 -8.63 3.88
C TRP A 52 7.27 -9.74 3.51
N SER A 53 7.09 -10.31 2.34
CA SER A 53 8.03 -11.28 1.80
C SER A 53 8.25 -11.05 0.31
N MET A 54 9.43 -11.43 -0.17
CA MET A 54 9.75 -11.49 -1.59
C MET A 54 9.35 -12.88 -2.09
N GLY A 55 8.30 -12.93 -2.91
CA GLY A 55 7.72 -14.19 -3.33
C GLY A 55 6.91 -14.85 -2.23
N LYS A 56 6.53 -16.11 -2.43
CA LYS A 56 5.80 -16.88 -1.42
C LYS A 56 6.66 -17.15 -0.22
N LYS A 57 6.07 -17.08 0.96
CA LYS A 57 6.77 -17.18 2.24
C LYS A 57 7.61 -18.46 2.36
N GLU A 58 7.14 -19.56 1.82
CA GLU A 58 7.87 -20.83 1.85
C GLU A 58 9.11 -20.86 0.95
N ARG A 59 9.23 -19.93 0.02
CA ARG A 59 10.37 -19.81 -0.88
C ARG A 59 11.20 -18.56 -0.61
N GLY A 60 10.55 -17.55 -0.10
CA GLY A 60 11.15 -16.26 0.11
C GLY A 60 12.11 -16.28 1.28
N VAL A 61 13.39 -16.21 0.97
CA VAL A 61 14.42 -16.02 2.00
C VAL A 61 14.45 -14.59 2.47
N LEU A 62 14.04 -13.65 1.62
CA LEU A 62 14.00 -12.24 1.95
C LEU A 62 12.60 -11.85 2.41
N HIS A 63 12.54 -11.33 3.61
CA HIS A 63 11.30 -10.87 4.22
C HIS A 63 11.60 -9.71 5.18
N GLY A 64 10.58 -9.14 5.80
CA GLY A 64 10.80 -8.07 6.75
C GLY A 64 9.51 -7.54 7.32
N ARG A 65 9.58 -6.32 7.82
CA ARG A 65 8.46 -5.57 8.35
C ARG A 65 8.20 -4.33 7.53
N TRP A 66 6.96 -3.85 7.55
CA TRP A 66 6.58 -2.64 6.85
C TRP A 66 5.51 -1.89 7.64
N ARG A 67 5.46 -0.59 7.39
CA ARG A 67 4.37 0.27 7.84
C ARG A 67 4.29 1.49 6.94
N ILE A 68 3.15 2.17 6.97
CA ILE A 68 3.01 3.47 6.33
C ILE A 68 2.83 4.52 7.43
N ARG A 69 3.69 5.52 7.42
CA ARG A 69 3.70 6.61 8.37
C ARG A 69 4.09 7.91 7.65
N ASN A 70 3.29 8.96 7.85
CA ASN A 70 3.51 10.27 7.21
C ASN A 70 3.60 10.16 5.68
N HIS A 71 2.71 9.35 5.07
CA HIS A 71 2.69 9.09 3.63
C HIS A 71 3.99 8.50 3.08
N ARG A 72 4.73 7.82 3.92
CA ARG A 72 5.97 7.14 3.55
C ARG A 72 5.86 5.66 3.82
N LEU A 73 6.38 4.87 2.90
CA LEU A 73 6.53 3.43 3.08
C LEU A 73 7.84 3.19 3.83
N GLU A 74 7.73 2.75 5.06
CA GLU A 74 8.87 2.38 5.88
C GLU A 74 8.98 0.87 5.94
N SER A 75 10.17 0.35 5.77
CA SER A 75 10.39 -1.09 5.74
C SER A 75 11.77 -1.47 6.24
N SER A 76 11.89 -2.72 6.62
CA SER A 76 13.15 -3.37 6.93
C SER A 76 13.21 -4.70 6.21
N SER A 77 14.40 -5.27 6.07
CA SER A 77 14.59 -6.56 5.41
C SER A 77 15.52 -7.46 6.21
N THR A 78 15.25 -8.74 6.12
CA THR A 78 15.97 -9.80 6.83
C THR A 78 16.02 -11.04 5.94
N TYR A 79 17.06 -11.82 6.06
CA TYR A 79 17.22 -13.12 5.41
C TYR A 79 17.00 -14.25 6.40
N GLY A 80 16.42 -15.35 5.93
CA GLY A 80 16.25 -16.56 6.74
C GLY A 80 15.11 -16.45 7.74
N ASP A 81 15.24 -17.14 8.87
CA ASP A 81 14.19 -17.28 9.87
C ASP A 81 14.26 -16.25 11.01
N GLU A 82 15.21 -15.33 10.95
CA GLU A 82 15.35 -14.31 11.98
C GLU A 82 14.17 -13.34 11.96
N PRO A 83 13.72 -12.87 13.13
CA PRO A 83 12.71 -11.82 13.18
C PRO A 83 13.23 -10.55 12.53
N GLY A 84 12.39 -9.93 11.71
CA GLY A 84 12.76 -8.70 11.04
C GLY A 84 13.01 -7.56 12.02
N PRO A 85 13.96 -6.66 11.71
CA PRO A 85 14.19 -5.47 12.52
C PRO A 85 13.00 -4.50 12.43
N ASP A 86 13.06 -3.45 13.24
CA ASP A 86 12.07 -2.38 13.23
C ASP A 86 11.95 -1.77 11.81
N PRO A 87 10.72 -1.46 11.32
CA PRO A 87 10.55 -0.95 9.94
C PRO A 87 11.08 0.46 9.67
N ALA A 88 11.89 1.01 10.54
CA ALA A 88 12.52 2.32 10.35
C ALA A 88 13.80 2.29 9.49
N GLU A 89 14.21 1.15 8.97
CA GLU A 89 15.46 1.00 8.22
C GLU A 89 15.43 1.71 6.86
N SER A 90 14.28 1.70 6.19
CA SER A 90 14.08 2.35 4.91
C SER A 90 12.81 3.17 4.96
N SER A 91 12.83 4.36 4.38
CA SER A 91 11.67 5.25 4.32
C SER A 91 11.60 5.91 2.97
N GLU A 92 10.53 5.62 2.23
CA GLU A 92 10.34 6.08 0.86
C GLU A 92 9.01 6.83 0.72
N PRO A 93 8.98 8.01 0.09
CA PRO A 93 7.74 8.73 -0.11
C PRO A 93 6.81 7.98 -1.06
N ILE A 94 5.53 7.94 -0.72
CA ILE A 94 4.51 7.36 -1.59
C ILE A 94 3.97 8.48 -2.46
N HIS A 95 4.17 8.37 -3.77
CA HIS A 95 3.68 9.35 -4.74
C HIS A 95 2.28 9.02 -5.20
N ARG A 96 1.96 7.73 -5.30
CA ARG A 96 0.66 7.25 -5.72
C ARG A 96 0.44 5.84 -5.20
N LEU A 97 -0.72 5.59 -4.62
CA LEU A 97 -1.13 4.23 -4.22
C LEU A 97 -2.62 4.06 -4.50
N THR A 98 -2.93 3.14 -5.39
CA THR A 98 -4.29 2.79 -5.78
C THR A 98 -4.50 1.29 -5.61
N GLN A 99 -5.68 0.80 -5.99
CA GLN A 99 -5.96 -0.63 -6.03
C GLN A 99 -5.10 -1.38 -7.06
N HIS A 100 -4.50 -0.67 -8.02
CA HIS A 100 -3.83 -1.27 -9.16
C HIS A 100 -2.32 -1.07 -9.15
N GLU A 101 -1.85 0.02 -8.59
CA GLU A 101 -0.42 0.35 -8.64
C GLU A 101 0.04 1.14 -7.43
N ILE A 102 1.33 1.07 -7.18
CA ILE A 102 2.04 1.97 -6.26
C ILE A 102 3.24 2.56 -6.97
N ILE A 103 3.46 3.87 -6.78
CA ILE A 103 4.67 4.58 -7.19
C ILE A 103 5.26 5.23 -5.94
N PHE A 104 6.50 4.91 -5.65
CA PHE A 104 7.17 5.41 -4.44
C PHE A 104 8.67 5.64 -4.66
N GLY A 105 9.30 6.36 -3.75
CA GLY A 105 10.74 6.64 -3.81
C GLY A 105 11.13 7.40 -5.08
N ALA A 106 12.15 6.93 -5.78
CA ALA A 106 12.62 7.51 -7.04
C ALA A 106 11.84 6.92 -8.22
N ASP A 107 10.51 7.10 -8.20
CA ASP A 107 9.59 6.62 -9.24
C ASP A 107 9.58 5.09 -9.40
N TYR A 108 9.85 4.36 -8.33
CA TYR A 108 9.76 2.91 -8.34
C TYR A 108 8.30 2.48 -8.39
N ARG A 109 7.98 1.60 -9.33
CA ARG A 109 6.59 1.21 -9.60
C ARG A 109 6.37 -0.27 -9.40
N MET A 110 5.28 -0.62 -8.72
CA MET A 110 4.78 -1.99 -8.65
C MET A 110 3.32 -2.02 -9.08
N GLU A 111 2.92 -3.12 -9.66
CA GLU A 111 1.54 -3.38 -10.05
C GLU A 111 0.93 -4.45 -9.16
N ARG A 112 -0.36 -4.25 -8.81
CA ARG A 112 -1.07 -5.26 -8.03
C ARG A 112 -1.30 -6.50 -8.87
N ILE A 113 -1.05 -7.65 -8.27
CA ILE A 113 -1.35 -8.95 -8.86
C ILE A 113 -2.22 -9.74 -7.88
N ARG A 114 -2.77 -10.83 -8.36
CA ARG A 114 -3.48 -11.78 -7.49
C ARG A 114 -2.46 -12.58 -6.70
N LEU A 115 -2.83 -12.93 -5.46
CA LEU A 115 -1.97 -13.74 -4.62
C LEU A 115 -1.57 -15.06 -5.30
N ASP A 116 -2.50 -15.67 -6.05
CA ASP A 116 -2.26 -16.90 -6.79
C ASP A 116 -1.22 -16.75 -7.90
N ASP A 117 -0.99 -15.53 -8.38
CA ASP A 117 -0.06 -15.26 -9.48
C ASP A 117 1.36 -14.95 -9.00
N VAL A 118 1.58 -14.88 -7.69
CA VAL A 118 2.91 -14.67 -7.12
C VAL A 118 3.83 -15.83 -7.54
N ASP A 119 5.04 -15.45 -8.00
CA ASP A 119 6.08 -16.37 -8.49
C ASP A 119 5.73 -17.10 -9.79
N LYS A 120 4.62 -16.77 -10.45
CA LYS A 120 4.35 -17.31 -11.77
C LYS A 120 5.20 -16.64 -12.84
N PRO A 121 5.58 -17.35 -13.90
CA PRO A 121 6.29 -16.78 -15.04
C PRO A 121 5.53 -15.61 -15.65
N ARG A 122 6.27 -14.64 -16.10
CA ARG A 122 5.73 -13.42 -16.74
C ARG A 122 5.49 -13.63 -18.22
#